data_2dfc7a1fbd16217f7c2888e35b714453
#
_entry.id   2dfc7a1fbd16217f7c2888e35b714453
#
_cell.length_a   1.000
_cell.length_b   1.000
_cell.length_c   1.000
_cell.angle_alpha   90.00
_cell.angle_beta   90.00
_cell.angle_gamma   90.00
#
_symmetry.space_group_name_H-M   'P 1'
#
loop_
_entity.id
_entity.type
_entity.pdbx_description
1 polymer ?
#
loop_
_entity_poly.entity_id
_entity_poly.type
_entity_poly.pdbx_seq_one_letter_code
_entity_poly.pdbx_strand_id
1 'polypeptide(L)'
;MFMRHRNDALHALPMREALMAMRSGRSPVEVADAALARVRETEPLIHAFAHLDEARVRRAAERAATLPSSLPLRGVGIGIKDIIDTAGLPTELGSPIHAGRRPSTSAACIERLEAAGGYVFGKTVTTAFAFVDPGPTRNPWNPAHTPGGSSSGSAAAVAAA
;
A
#
# COMPACT_ATOMS: atom_id res chain seq x y z
N MET A 1 12.62 15.28 -9.35
CA MET A 1 13.25 14.54 -10.47
C MET A 1 13.49 13.10 -10.03
N PHE A 2 12.39 12.35 -9.88
CA PHE A 2 12.38 10.96 -9.36
C PHE A 2 12.39 9.89 -10.46
N MET A 3 12.54 10.29 -11.71
CA MET A 3 12.66 9.33 -12.82
C MET A 3 14.12 8.92 -13.02
N ARG A 4 14.57 7.86 -12.35
CA ARG A 4 15.75 7.10 -12.77
C ARG A 4 15.51 5.60 -12.64
N HIS A 5 15.53 4.98 -13.82
CA HIS A 5 15.67 3.54 -14.09
C HIS A 5 14.61 2.60 -13.50
N ARG A 6 13.55 2.44 -14.25
CA ARG A 6 12.51 1.41 -14.09
C ARG A 6 12.97 -0.01 -14.45
N ASN A 7 14.24 -0.29 -14.51
CA ASN A 7 14.71 -1.62 -14.89
C ASN A 7 15.31 -2.31 -13.67
N ASP A 8 14.69 -3.40 -13.26
CA ASP A 8 15.12 -4.45 -12.34
C ASP A 8 14.91 -4.23 -10.82
N ALA A 9 14.44 -3.09 -10.36
CA ALA A 9 14.14 -2.91 -8.93
C ALA A 9 12.80 -3.55 -8.57
N LEU A 10 12.78 -4.47 -7.60
CA LEU A 10 11.57 -5.23 -7.22
C LEU A 10 10.38 -4.36 -6.84
N HIS A 11 10.61 -3.18 -6.25
CA HIS A 11 9.55 -2.24 -5.87
C HIS A 11 8.88 -1.56 -7.08
N ALA A 12 9.57 -1.47 -8.22
CA ALA A 12 9.09 -0.82 -9.44
C ALA A 12 8.45 -1.77 -10.44
N LEU A 13 8.43 -3.07 -10.13
CA LEU A 13 7.83 -4.06 -11.01
C LEU A 13 6.30 -3.87 -11.08
N PRO A 14 5.71 -3.89 -12.29
CA PRO A 14 4.27 -4.06 -12.42
C PRO A 14 3.80 -5.30 -11.68
N MET A 15 2.60 -5.26 -11.09
CA MET A 15 2.05 -6.36 -10.28
C MET A 15 2.16 -7.73 -10.98
N ARG A 16 1.92 -7.78 -12.30
CA ARG A 16 2.06 -9.02 -13.08
C ARG A 16 3.48 -9.57 -13.04
N GLU A 17 4.47 -8.72 -13.18
CA GLU A 17 5.89 -9.10 -13.17
C GLU A 17 6.35 -9.51 -11.78
N ALA A 18 5.91 -8.80 -10.74
CA ALA A 18 6.14 -9.19 -9.35
C ALA A 18 5.55 -10.57 -9.03
N LEU A 19 4.32 -10.85 -9.50
CA LEU A 19 3.71 -12.18 -9.37
C LEU A 19 4.49 -13.26 -10.12
N MET A 20 4.96 -12.97 -11.33
CA MET A 20 5.79 -13.90 -12.11
C MET A 20 7.12 -14.18 -11.40
N ALA A 21 7.78 -13.17 -10.88
CA ALA A 21 9.02 -13.30 -10.11
C ALA A 21 8.80 -14.18 -8.87
N MET A 22 7.71 -13.96 -8.12
CA MET A 22 7.38 -14.79 -6.95
C MET A 22 7.02 -16.24 -7.33
N ARG A 23 6.36 -16.48 -8.46
CA ARG A 23 6.11 -17.82 -8.98
C ARG A 23 7.39 -18.53 -9.42
N SER A 24 8.40 -17.79 -9.86
CA SER A 24 9.71 -18.28 -10.27
C SER A 24 10.70 -18.44 -9.09
N GLY A 25 10.23 -18.29 -7.84
CA GLY A 25 11.04 -18.56 -6.64
C GLY A 25 11.46 -17.34 -5.83
N ARG A 26 11.14 -16.11 -6.27
CA ARG A 26 11.39 -14.92 -5.46
C ARG A 26 10.48 -14.93 -4.22
N SER A 27 11.03 -14.60 -3.07
CA SER A 27 10.25 -14.55 -1.83
C SER A 27 9.30 -13.32 -1.79
N PRO A 28 8.04 -13.47 -1.34
CA PRO A 28 7.19 -12.35 -0.99
C PRO A 28 7.84 -11.37 0.00
N VAL A 29 8.71 -11.85 0.89
CA VAL A 29 9.43 -11.02 1.87
C VAL A 29 10.45 -10.12 1.17
N GLU A 30 11.18 -10.61 0.16
CA GLU A 30 12.12 -9.80 -0.61
C GLU A 30 11.39 -8.66 -1.36
N VAL A 31 10.21 -8.96 -1.92
CA VAL A 31 9.37 -7.94 -2.59
C VAL A 31 8.86 -6.91 -1.59
N ALA A 32 8.40 -7.36 -0.42
CA ALA A 32 7.96 -6.47 0.66
C ALA A 32 9.09 -5.58 1.17
N ASP A 33 10.28 -6.13 1.40
CA ASP A 33 11.44 -5.37 1.89
C ASP A 33 11.92 -4.33 0.87
N ALA A 34 11.91 -4.66 -0.43
CA ALA A 34 12.22 -3.71 -1.48
C ALA A 34 11.20 -2.55 -1.52
N ALA A 35 9.90 -2.86 -1.39
CA ALA A 35 8.85 -1.84 -1.33
C ALA A 35 8.98 -0.97 -0.06
N LEU A 36 9.25 -1.56 1.11
CA LEU A 36 9.48 -0.82 2.36
C LEU A 36 10.72 0.09 2.28
N ALA A 37 11.80 -0.37 1.66
CA ALA A 37 12.99 0.45 1.44
C ALA A 37 12.63 1.69 0.61
N ARG A 38 11.87 1.49 -0.48
CA ARG A 38 11.41 2.60 -1.32
C ARG A 38 10.49 3.56 -0.57
N VAL A 39 9.58 3.06 0.24
CA VAL A 39 8.71 3.90 1.08
C VAL A 39 9.54 4.76 2.02
N ARG A 40 10.56 4.22 2.71
CA ARG A 40 11.43 5.02 3.60
C ARG A 40 12.11 6.19 2.88
N GLU A 41 12.45 6.02 1.59
CA GLU A 41 13.06 7.08 0.79
C GLU A 41 12.05 8.16 0.39
N THR A 42 10.81 7.78 0.10
CA THR A 42 9.83 8.66 -0.53
C THR A 42 8.82 9.25 0.45
N GLU A 43 8.41 8.50 1.47
CA GLU A 43 7.35 8.87 2.40
C GLU A 43 7.59 10.18 3.17
N PRO A 44 8.83 10.52 3.58
CA PRO A 44 9.11 11.81 4.23
C PRO A 44 8.72 13.03 3.39
N LEU A 45 8.64 12.89 2.06
CA LEU A 45 8.25 13.94 1.14
C LEU A 45 6.83 13.77 0.62
N ILE A 46 6.41 12.54 0.36
CA ILE A 46 5.19 12.24 -0.40
C ILE A 46 3.97 12.10 0.50
N HIS A 47 4.12 11.56 1.72
CA HIS A 47 3.02 11.33 2.66
C HIS A 47 1.86 10.53 2.04
N ALA A 48 2.19 9.39 1.45
CA ALA A 48 1.21 8.53 0.78
C ALA A 48 0.41 7.66 1.76
N PHE A 49 1.00 7.33 2.93
CA PHE A 49 0.39 6.42 3.89
C PHE A 49 -0.17 7.18 5.11
N ALA A 50 -1.42 6.90 5.45
CA ALA A 50 -2.03 7.32 6.71
C ALA A 50 -1.50 6.46 7.87
N HIS A 51 -1.38 5.14 7.63
CA HIS A 51 -0.84 4.19 8.60
C HIS A 51 -0.02 3.11 7.90
N LEU A 52 1.21 2.93 8.36
CA LEU A 52 2.12 1.88 7.90
C LEU A 52 2.88 1.31 9.11
N ASP A 53 2.82 0.00 9.27
CA ASP A 53 3.61 -0.76 10.25
C ASP A 53 4.47 -1.77 9.50
N GLU A 54 5.76 -1.48 9.39
CA GLU A 54 6.71 -2.31 8.64
C GLU A 54 6.83 -3.74 9.21
N ALA A 55 6.79 -3.87 10.55
CA ALA A 55 6.86 -5.19 11.17
C ALA A 55 5.62 -6.03 10.84
N ARG A 56 4.44 -5.39 10.79
CA ARG A 56 3.20 -6.04 10.35
C ARG A 56 3.28 -6.46 8.87
N VAL A 57 3.81 -5.59 8.02
CA VAL A 57 4.02 -5.89 6.59
C VAL A 57 4.90 -7.11 6.41
N ARG A 58 6.06 -7.18 7.08
CA ARG A 58 6.97 -8.32 7.01
C ARG A 58 6.31 -9.61 7.47
N ARG A 59 5.68 -9.59 8.64
CA ARG A 59 4.93 -10.78 9.14
C ARG A 59 3.83 -11.22 8.17
N ALA A 60 3.18 -10.30 7.48
CA ALA A 60 2.17 -10.63 6.48
C ALA A 60 2.80 -11.26 5.22
N ALA A 61 3.92 -10.73 4.75
CA ALA A 61 4.68 -11.29 3.63
C ALA A 61 5.24 -12.70 3.96
N GLU A 62 5.73 -12.92 5.18
CA GLU A 62 6.17 -14.25 5.68
C GLU A 62 5.02 -15.25 5.63
N ARG A 63 3.84 -14.90 6.14
CA ARG A 63 2.65 -15.76 6.03
C ARG A 63 2.27 -16.02 4.58
N ALA A 64 2.31 -14.99 3.73
CA ALA A 64 2.01 -15.14 2.30
C ALA A 64 2.99 -16.08 1.59
N ALA A 65 4.25 -16.15 2.05
CA ALA A 65 5.25 -17.08 1.49
C ALA A 65 4.90 -18.55 1.73
N THR A 66 4.13 -18.88 2.78
CA THR A 66 3.68 -20.24 3.08
C THR A 66 2.39 -20.65 2.37
N LEU A 67 1.71 -19.71 1.72
CA LEU A 67 0.46 -19.97 1.00
C LEU A 67 0.71 -20.73 -0.32
N PRO A 68 -0.29 -21.46 -0.84
CA PRO A 68 -0.19 -22.15 -2.13
C PRO A 68 0.18 -21.18 -3.26
N SER A 69 1.12 -21.59 -4.11
CA SER A 69 1.57 -20.79 -5.27
C SER A 69 0.49 -20.57 -6.33
N SER A 70 -0.58 -21.36 -6.27
CA SER A 70 -1.76 -21.26 -7.16
C SER A 70 -2.66 -20.08 -6.84
N LEU A 71 -2.55 -19.46 -5.65
CA LEU A 71 -3.39 -18.30 -5.32
C LEU A 71 -3.05 -17.10 -6.22
N PRO A 72 -4.07 -16.43 -6.77
CA PRO A 72 -3.88 -15.41 -7.81
C PRO A 72 -3.09 -14.19 -7.35
N LEU A 73 -3.19 -13.81 -6.06
CA LEU A 73 -2.50 -12.65 -5.47
C LEU A 73 -1.46 -13.03 -4.41
N ARG A 74 -1.00 -14.29 -4.40
CA ARG A 74 -0.03 -14.76 -3.39
C ARG A 74 1.17 -13.82 -3.29
N GLY A 75 1.34 -13.23 -2.11
CA GLY A 75 2.47 -12.37 -1.81
C GLY A 75 2.38 -10.93 -2.29
N VAL A 76 1.25 -10.51 -2.86
CA VAL A 76 1.03 -9.12 -3.27
C VAL A 76 0.66 -8.27 -2.07
N GLY A 77 1.47 -7.25 -1.76
CA GLY A 77 1.16 -6.20 -0.79
C GLY A 77 0.23 -5.15 -1.41
N ILE A 78 -0.85 -4.82 -0.73
CA ILE A 78 -1.90 -3.96 -1.25
C ILE A 78 -2.09 -2.75 -0.32
N GLY A 79 -1.93 -1.54 -0.86
CA GLY A 79 -2.28 -0.30 -0.18
C GLY A 79 -3.79 -0.11 -0.15
N ILE A 80 -4.36 0.07 1.04
CA ILE A 80 -5.80 0.18 1.24
C ILE A 80 -6.17 1.61 1.60
N LYS A 81 -7.01 2.23 0.79
CA LYS A 81 -7.49 3.59 1.06
C LYS A 81 -8.12 3.70 2.44
N ASP A 82 -7.81 4.78 3.16
CA ASP A 82 -8.20 4.97 4.55
C ASP A 82 -9.68 5.34 4.77
N ILE A 83 -10.54 4.90 3.88
CA ILE A 83 -12.01 4.89 4.00
C ILE A 83 -12.55 3.46 4.03
N ILE A 84 -11.70 2.46 3.73
CA ILE A 84 -12.08 1.05 3.67
C ILE A 84 -11.74 0.41 5.00
N ASP A 85 -12.74 -0.09 5.69
CA ASP A 85 -12.57 -0.75 6.98
C ASP A 85 -11.65 -1.95 6.87
N THR A 86 -10.64 -1.97 7.74
CA THR A 86 -9.62 -3.01 7.80
C THR A 86 -9.39 -3.40 9.25
N ALA A 87 -9.76 -4.60 9.62
CA ALA A 87 -9.68 -5.09 10.99
C ALA A 87 -8.27 -4.91 11.59
N GLY A 88 -8.23 -4.35 12.80
CA GLY A 88 -6.99 -4.14 13.54
C GLY A 88 -6.11 -2.99 13.05
N LEU A 89 -6.48 -2.29 11.96
CA LEU A 89 -5.81 -1.07 11.52
C LEU A 89 -6.69 0.16 11.74
N PRO A 90 -6.10 1.33 11.99
CA PRO A 90 -6.87 2.57 11.99
C PRO A 90 -7.57 2.76 10.64
N THR A 91 -8.79 3.29 10.66
CA THR A 91 -9.54 3.72 9.48
C THR A 91 -10.25 5.02 9.85
N GLU A 92 -9.60 6.14 9.55
CA GLU A 92 -9.91 7.46 10.11
C GLU A 92 -10.59 8.39 9.10
N LEU A 93 -10.87 7.89 7.89
CA LEU A 93 -11.61 8.59 6.83
C LEU A 93 -11.00 9.94 6.41
N GLY A 94 -9.68 10.12 6.65
CA GLY A 94 -8.99 11.38 6.38
C GLY A 94 -9.47 12.55 7.25
N SER A 95 -10.06 12.28 8.41
CA SER A 95 -10.68 13.32 9.26
C SER A 95 -10.32 13.14 10.75
N PRO A 96 -9.96 14.22 11.46
CA PRO A 96 -9.68 14.16 12.88
C PRO A 96 -10.90 13.75 13.73
N ILE A 97 -12.12 13.87 13.21
CA ILE A 97 -13.35 13.42 13.89
C ILE A 97 -13.31 11.91 14.17
N HIS A 98 -12.65 11.14 13.29
CA HIS A 98 -12.50 9.70 13.40
C HIS A 98 -11.12 9.25 13.87
N ALA A 99 -10.30 10.16 14.42
CA ALA A 99 -8.98 9.82 14.93
C ALA A 99 -9.03 8.65 15.93
N GLY A 100 -8.20 7.63 15.72
CA GLY A 100 -8.14 6.43 16.54
C GLY A 100 -9.24 5.38 16.26
N ARG A 101 -10.15 5.63 15.31
CA ARG A 101 -11.16 4.64 14.95
C ARG A 101 -10.52 3.37 14.39
N ARG A 102 -10.81 2.22 15.03
CA ARG A 102 -10.34 0.90 14.61
C ARG A 102 -11.53 -0.03 14.39
N PRO A 103 -11.84 -0.42 13.15
CA PRO A 103 -12.91 -1.37 12.88
C PRO A 103 -12.55 -2.76 13.41
N SER A 104 -13.55 -3.48 13.91
CA SER A 104 -13.41 -4.86 14.38
C SER A 104 -13.46 -5.89 13.24
N THR A 105 -14.03 -5.51 12.09
CA THR A 105 -14.17 -6.35 10.90
C THR A 105 -13.61 -5.65 9.68
N SER A 106 -13.12 -6.43 8.73
CA SER A 106 -12.69 -5.91 7.44
C SER A 106 -13.88 -5.81 6.48
N ALA A 107 -13.77 -4.86 5.54
CA ALA A 107 -14.70 -4.81 4.40
C ALA A 107 -14.57 -6.09 3.54
N ALA A 108 -15.64 -6.56 2.94
CA ALA A 108 -15.68 -7.78 2.14
C ALA A 108 -14.64 -7.80 0.98
N CYS A 109 -14.31 -6.65 0.41
CA CYS A 109 -13.26 -6.56 -0.61
C CYS A 109 -11.88 -6.91 -0.05
N ILE A 110 -11.57 -6.53 1.19
CA ILE A 110 -10.31 -6.85 1.86
C ILE A 110 -10.24 -8.35 2.14
N GLU A 111 -11.31 -8.93 2.69
CA GLU A 111 -11.38 -10.38 2.95
C GLU A 111 -11.15 -11.20 1.67
N ARG A 112 -11.73 -10.76 0.55
CA ARG A 112 -11.53 -11.41 -0.76
C ARG A 112 -10.10 -11.28 -1.28
N LEU A 113 -9.46 -10.11 -1.11
CA LEU A 113 -8.06 -9.91 -1.50
C LEU A 113 -7.11 -10.79 -0.68
N GLU A 114 -7.35 -10.90 0.63
CA GLU A 114 -6.57 -11.76 1.52
C GLU A 114 -6.81 -13.26 1.23
N ALA A 115 -8.07 -13.65 0.98
CA ALA A 115 -8.39 -15.02 0.53
C ALA A 115 -7.72 -15.39 -0.80
N ALA A 116 -7.47 -14.41 -1.67
CA ALA A 116 -6.73 -14.58 -2.92
C ALA A 116 -5.20 -14.65 -2.72
N GLY A 117 -4.70 -14.53 -1.49
CA GLY A 117 -3.28 -14.60 -1.13
C GLY A 117 -2.55 -13.27 -1.07
N GLY A 118 -3.25 -12.16 -1.26
CA GLY A 118 -2.74 -10.82 -1.02
C GLY A 118 -2.67 -10.48 0.48
N TYR A 119 -2.04 -9.38 0.82
CA TYR A 119 -2.03 -8.87 2.19
C TYR A 119 -2.10 -7.35 2.22
N VAL A 120 -2.62 -6.79 3.32
CA VAL A 120 -2.67 -5.34 3.51
C VAL A 120 -1.26 -4.83 3.82
N PHE A 121 -0.71 -4.02 2.91
CA PHE A 121 0.59 -3.36 3.07
C PHE A 121 0.49 -2.17 4.02
N GLY A 122 -0.53 -1.33 3.85
CA GLY A 122 -0.78 -0.16 4.70
C GLY A 122 -2.08 0.54 4.33
N LYS A 123 -2.44 1.55 5.13
CA LYS A 123 -3.58 2.43 4.86
C LYS A 123 -3.07 3.65 4.12
N THR A 124 -3.60 3.91 2.92
CA THR A 124 -3.21 5.05 2.08
C THR A 124 -4.12 6.26 2.34
N VAL A 125 -3.54 7.44 2.29
CA VAL A 125 -4.26 8.69 2.54
C VAL A 125 -5.46 8.85 1.61
N THR A 126 -6.57 9.28 2.17
CA THR A 126 -7.76 9.74 1.47
C THR A 126 -7.97 11.25 1.72
N THR A 127 -8.65 11.95 0.83
CA THR A 127 -9.23 13.25 1.17
C THR A 127 -10.29 13.07 2.25
N ALA A 128 -10.58 14.11 3.03
CA ALA A 128 -11.56 14.03 4.12
C ALA A 128 -12.89 13.45 3.62
N PHE A 129 -13.37 12.37 4.26
CA PHE A 129 -14.59 11.62 3.88
C PHE A 129 -14.65 11.21 2.40
N ALA A 130 -13.50 11.05 1.74
CA ALA A 130 -13.39 10.82 0.29
C ALA A 130 -14.04 11.93 -0.56
N PHE A 131 -14.11 13.15 -0.04
CA PHE A 131 -14.66 14.33 -0.73
C PHE A 131 -13.54 15.23 -1.30
N VAL A 132 -13.58 16.54 -1.15
CA VAL A 132 -12.67 17.46 -1.86
C VAL A 132 -11.50 17.97 -1.02
N ASP A 133 -11.59 17.98 0.32
CA ASP A 133 -10.54 18.54 1.16
C ASP A 133 -9.25 17.69 1.10
N PRO A 134 -8.14 18.27 0.59
CA PRO A 134 -6.92 17.51 0.38
C PRO A 134 -6.27 17.10 1.71
N GLY A 135 -5.70 15.91 1.73
CA GLY A 135 -4.82 15.45 2.81
C GLY A 135 -3.37 15.95 2.64
N PRO A 136 -2.44 15.42 3.44
CA PRO A 136 -1.03 15.83 3.42
C PRO A 136 -0.26 15.35 2.19
N THR A 137 -0.82 14.43 1.40
CA THR A 137 -0.13 13.77 0.29
C THR A 137 0.31 14.76 -0.78
N ARG A 138 1.56 14.61 -1.22
CA ARG A 138 2.19 15.41 -2.28
C ARG A 138 2.25 14.64 -3.59
N ASN A 139 2.18 15.37 -4.69
CA ASN A 139 2.35 14.80 -6.02
C ASN A 139 3.82 14.41 -6.24
N PRO A 140 4.16 13.14 -6.52
CA PRO A 140 5.54 12.71 -6.74
C PRO A 140 6.24 13.40 -7.92
N TRP A 141 5.49 13.88 -8.89
CA TRP A 141 6.03 14.62 -10.04
C TRP A 141 6.34 16.08 -9.72
N ASN A 142 5.55 16.68 -8.84
CA ASN A 142 5.76 18.04 -8.35
C ASN A 142 5.20 18.20 -6.93
N PRO A 143 6.04 18.06 -5.90
CA PRO A 143 5.61 18.12 -4.49
C PRO A 143 4.96 19.44 -4.04
N ALA A 144 5.00 20.49 -4.87
CA ALA A 144 4.26 21.71 -4.59
C ALA A 144 2.75 21.57 -4.85
N HIS A 145 2.33 20.48 -5.49
CA HIS A 145 0.94 20.20 -5.84
C HIS A 145 0.38 19.00 -5.10
N THR A 146 -0.93 18.97 -4.94
CA THR A 146 -1.66 17.76 -4.54
C THR A 146 -1.67 16.74 -5.70
N PRO A 147 -1.68 15.42 -5.43
CA PRO A 147 -1.83 14.40 -6.48
C PRO A 147 -3.28 14.27 -6.99
N GLY A 148 -4.19 15.13 -6.53
CA GLY A 148 -5.63 14.97 -6.73
C GLY A 148 -6.25 14.08 -5.67
N GLY A 149 -7.46 13.59 -5.92
CA GLY A 149 -8.21 12.80 -4.92
C GLY A 149 -9.37 12.04 -5.55
N SER A 150 -10.13 11.34 -4.73
CA SER A 150 -10.02 11.22 -3.27
C SER A 150 -9.02 10.16 -2.80
N SER A 151 -8.50 9.31 -3.68
CA SER A 151 -7.49 8.27 -3.38
C SER A 151 -6.06 8.79 -3.53
N SER A 152 -5.78 9.98 -2.96
CA SER A 152 -4.51 10.70 -3.10
C SER A 152 -3.28 9.85 -2.76
N GLY A 153 -3.28 9.21 -1.60
CA GLY A 153 -2.18 8.36 -1.16
C GLY A 153 -1.96 7.14 -2.04
N SER A 154 -3.03 6.48 -2.51
CA SER A 154 -2.91 5.32 -3.40
C SER A 154 -2.26 5.70 -4.74
N ALA A 155 -2.68 6.82 -5.34
CA ALA A 155 -2.11 7.32 -6.58
C ALA A 155 -0.63 7.71 -6.39
N ALA A 156 -0.32 8.43 -5.31
CA ALA A 156 1.04 8.87 -5.02
C ALA A 156 1.98 7.70 -4.71
N ALA A 157 1.54 6.71 -3.93
CA ALA A 157 2.34 5.52 -3.63
C ALA A 157 2.74 4.75 -4.89
N VAL A 158 1.80 4.54 -5.82
CA VAL A 158 2.07 3.84 -7.09
C VAL A 158 2.98 4.69 -8.00
N ALA A 159 2.83 6.01 -8.02
CA ALA A 159 3.66 6.89 -8.84
C ALA A 159 5.08 7.07 -8.28
N ALA A 160 5.28 6.85 -6.98
CA ALA A 160 6.58 6.95 -6.29
C ALA A 160 7.35 5.62 -6.26
N ALA A 161 6.71 4.50 -6.63
CA ALA A 161 7.28 3.15 -6.60
C ALA A 161 8.44 2.96 -7.59
#